data_875eaff2c92d16f6f7d4c192ed551845
#
_entry.id   875eaff2c92d16f6f7d4c192ed551845
#
_cell.length_a   1.000
_cell.length_b   1.000
_cell.length_c   1.000
_cell.angle_alpha   90.00
_cell.angle_beta   90.00
_cell.angle_gamma   90.00
#
_symmetry.space_group_name_H-M   'P 1'
#
loop_
_entity.id
_entity.type
_entity.pdbx_description
1 polymer ?
#
loop_
_entity_poly.entity_id
_entity_poly.type
_entity_poly.pdbx_seq_one_letter_code
_entity_poly.pdbx_strand_id
1 'polypeptide(L)'
;MSKFTRDEQYMVMTLFAMFKSPLMFGGHLPDNDKFTNSLITNEEVLYVHRNSVNNKQWYNKDGVIAWTADDPRNGDKYLALFYVDQKEPRESHPANRKVTVDLKELGFGGAAKVRDIWRNQDLGNFSGTEFSPVINYHGAGLYRISKKLKVQTNNPIIQTKYTADPAPMVHNDTVFLYSSHDDDNAKGFVMREWLLYTSTDMVNWTDHGVVASLKDFKWVPYDNGAWAP
;
A
#
# COMPACT_ATOMS: atom_id res chain seq x y z
N MET A 1 7.73 -32.38 -6.00
CA MET A 1 7.44 -31.72 -4.70
C MET A 1 8.73 -31.17 -4.10
N SER A 2 8.68 -29.96 -3.56
CA SER A 2 9.78 -29.41 -2.77
C SER A 2 10.04 -30.30 -1.55
N LYS A 3 11.33 -30.45 -1.19
CA LYS A 3 11.71 -31.13 0.07
C LYS A 3 11.71 -30.17 1.27
N PHE A 4 11.52 -28.87 1.01
CA PHE A 4 11.43 -27.85 2.06
C PHE A 4 10.10 -27.93 2.81
N THR A 5 10.15 -27.70 4.11
CA THR A 5 8.97 -27.45 4.93
C THR A 5 8.23 -26.19 4.42
N ARG A 6 7.00 -25.95 4.86
CA ARG A 6 6.26 -24.74 4.48
C ARG A 6 6.97 -23.47 4.93
N ASP A 7 7.55 -23.47 6.11
CA ASP A 7 8.28 -22.33 6.66
C ASP A 7 9.54 -22.03 5.85
N GLU A 8 10.30 -23.07 5.48
CA GLU A 8 11.47 -22.94 4.60
C GLU A 8 11.08 -22.44 3.20
N GLN A 9 9.92 -22.83 2.67
CA GLN A 9 9.44 -22.31 1.39
C GLN A 9 9.11 -20.81 1.49
N TYR A 10 8.46 -20.35 2.58
CA TYR A 10 8.28 -18.92 2.85
C TYR A 10 9.62 -18.20 2.94
N MET A 11 10.59 -18.79 3.65
CA MET A 11 11.94 -18.23 3.78
C MET A 11 12.60 -18.04 2.43
N VAL A 12 12.67 -19.09 1.61
CA VAL A 12 13.31 -19.05 0.29
C VAL A 12 12.65 -17.99 -0.61
N MET A 13 11.33 -17.98 -0.70
CA MET A 13 10.62 -17.02 -1.55
C MET A 13 10.76 -15.58 -1.04
N THR A 14 10.75 -15.36 0.27
CA THR A 14 10.99 -14.04 0.87
C THR A 14 12.41 -13.56 0.57
N LEU A 15 13.38 -14.46 0.69
CA LEU A 15 14.77 -14.16 0.40
C LEU A 15 14.95 -13.74 -1.06
N PHE A 16 14.41 -14.53 -2.00
CA PHE A 16 14.47 -14.22 -3.43
C PHE A 16 13.82 -12.88 -3.74
N ALA A 17 12.67 -12.57 -3.11
CA ALA A 17 11.99 -11.29 -3.30
C ALA A 17 12.85 -10.11 -2.82
N MET A 18 13.45 -10.22 -1.64
CA MET A 18 14.25 -9.14 -1.05
C MET A 18 15.62 -8.97 -1.68
N PHE A 19 16.27 -10.05 -2.12
CA PHE A 19 17.54 -10.00 -2.87
C PHE A 19 17.33 -9.61 -4.34
N LYS A 20 16.09 -9.59 -4.81
CA LYS A 20 15.76 -9.41 -6.24
C LYS A 20 16.45 -10.46 -7.14
N SER A 21 16.62 -11.67 -6.61
CA SER A 21 17.17 -12.79 -7.37
C SER A 21 16.18 -13.21 -8.46
N PRO A 22 16.66 -13.62 -9.65
CA PRO A 22 15.77 -14.11 -10.70
C PRO A 22 14.87 -15.24 -10.17
N LEU A 23 13.56 -15.10 -10.32
CA LEU A 23 12.60 -16.14 -9.97
C LEU A 23 12.43 -17.08 -11.17
N MET A 24 13.21 -18.16 -11.20
CA MET A 24 13.13 -19.20 -12.21
C MET A 24 12.59 -20.48 -11.58
N PHE A 25 11.41 -20.90 -12.03
CA PHE A 25 10.80 -22.13 -11.56
C PHE A 25 11.26 -23.32 -12.38
N GLY A 26 11.99 -24.25 -11.77
CA GLY A 26 12.55 -25.43 -12.41
C GLY A 26 11.71 -26.71 -12.27
N GLY A 27 10.54 -26.62 -11.64
CA GLY A 27 9.66 -27.77 -11.40
C GLY A 27 8.61 -27.96 -12.49
N HIS A 28 7.88 -29.09 -12.42
CA HIS A 28 6.74 -29.36 -13.29
C HIS A 28 5.49 -28.70 -12.67
N LEU A 29 5.01 -27.61 -13.28
CA LEU A 29 3.91 -26.80 -12.73
C LEU A 29 2.61 -27.57 -12.42
N PRO A 30 2.17 -28.54 -13.25
CA PRO A 30 0.97 -29.31 -12.96
C PRO A 30 1.05 -30.16 -11.69
N ASP A 31 2.26 -30.53 -11.24
CA ASP A 31 2.46 -31.35 -10.05
C ASP A 31 2.55 -30.53 -8.75
N ASN A 32 2.44 -29.23 -8.85
CA ASN A 32 2.50 -28.36 -7.67
C ASN A 32 1.25 -28.52 -6.82
N ASP A 33 1.43 -28.57 -5.52
CA ASP A 33 0.33 -28.44 -4.58
C ASP A 33 -0.19 -27.00 -4.51
N LYS A 34 -1.38 -26.85 -3.92
CA LYS A 34 -2.03 -25.53 -3.76
C LYS A 34 -1.16 -24.53 -2.99
N PHE A 35 -0.38 -25.02 -2.03
CA PHE A 35 0.47 -24.16 -1.22
C PHE A 35 1.62 -23.61 -2.06
N THR A 36 2.36 -24.46 -2.78
CA THR A 36 3.43 -24.03 -3.69
C THR A 36 2.90 -23.03 -4.71
N ASN A 37 1.74 -23.32 -5.31
CA ASN A 37 1.12 -22.39 -6.25
C ASN A 37 0.80 -21.04 -5.60
N SER A 38 0.28 -21.02 -4.37
CA SER A 38 -0.01 -19.76 -3.66
C SER A 38 1.23 -18.93 -3.37
N LEU A 39 2.40 -19.54 -3.21
CA LEU A 39 3.65 -18.83 -3.02
C LEU A 39 4.13 -18.15 -4.32
N ILE A 40 4.19 -18.92 -5.40
CA ILE A 40 4.73 -18.44 -6.68
C ILE A 40 3.79 -17.50 -7.44
N THR A 41 2.52 -17.45 -7.06
CA THR A 41 1.50 -16.55 -7.65
C THR A 41 1.04 -15.44 -6.71
N ASN A 42 1.69 -15.25 -5.55
CA ASN A 42 1.35 -14.16 -4.66
C ASN A 42 1.76 -12.82 -5.29
N GLU A 43 0.79 -12.07 -5.78
CA GLU A 43 1.03 -10.83 -6.53
C GLU A 43 1.72 -9.76 -5.70
N GLU A 44 1.46 -9.68 -4.39
CA GLU A 44 2.13 -8.70 -3.52
C GLU A 44 3.61 -9.04 -3.34
N VAL A 45 3.96 -10.31 -3.16
CA VAL A 45 5.36 -10.76 -3.10
C VAL A 45 6.07 -10.53 -4.43
N LEU A 46 5.42 -10.87 -5.53
CA LEU A 46 5.95 -10.62 -6.88
C LEU A 46 6.10 -9.12 -7.15
N TYR A 47 5.21 -8.30 -6.60
CA TYR A 47 5.33 -6.85 -6.66
C TYR A 47 6.58 -6.36 -5.91
N VAL A 48 6.79 -6.81 -4.66
CA VAL A 48 8.02 -6.51 -3.89
C VAL A 48 9.27 -6.89 -4.69
N HIS A 49 9.28 -8.11 -5.22
CA HIS A 49 10.41 -8.59 -6.02
C HIS A 49 10.73 -7.69 -7.22
N ARG A 50 9.72 -7.26 -7.97
CA ARG A 50 9.90 -6.46 -9.20
C ARG A 50 10.23 -5.00 -8.92
N ASN A 51 9.56 -4.40 -7.93
CA ASN A 51 9.48 -2.94 -7.83
C ASN A 51 10.19 -2.34 -6.61
N SER A 52 10.48 -3.12 -5.56
CA SER A 52 11.17 -2.57 -4.39
C SER A 52 12.55 -2.05 -4.74
N VAL A 53 12.97 -1.00 -4.04
CA VAL A 53 14.29 -0.37 -4.18
C VAL A 53 14.98 -0.27 -2.83
N ASN A 54 16.28 0.06 -2.84
CA ASN A 54 17.09 0.20 -1.62
C ASN A 54 17.07 -1.04 -0.73
N ASN A 55 16.95 -2.23 -1.35
CA ASN A 55 16.92 -3.49 -0.65
C ASN A 55 18.25 -3.73 0.07
N LYS A 56 18.21 -3.90 1.39
CA LYS A 56 19.42 -4.11 2.20
C LYS A 56 19.14 -4.89 3.46
N GLN A 57 20.15 -5.62 3.92
CA GLN A 57 20.14 -6.18 5.26
C GLN A 57 20.16 -5.05 6.27
N TRP A 58 19.22 -5.07 7.21
CA TRP A 58 19.13 -4.09 8.27
C TRP A 58 19.93 -4.54 9.49
N TYR A 59 19.70 -5.77 9.97
CA TYR A 59 20.51 -6.39 11.01
C TYR A 59 20.60 -7.90 10.86
N ASN A 60 21.58 -8.50 11.55
CA ASN A 60 21.73 -9.94 11.73
C ASN A 60 22.20 -10.16 13.18
N LYS A 61 21.33 -10.63 14.04
CA LYS A 61 21.60 -10.78 15.46
C LYS A 61 20.76 -11.89 16.06
N ASP A 62 21.39 -12.70 16.93
CA ASP A 62 20.72 -13.73 17.73
C ASP A 62 19.84 -14.69 16.89
N GLY A 63 20.31 -15.12 15.74
CA GLY A 63 19.57 -16.02 14.84
C GLY A 63 18.42 -15.36 14.08
N VAL A 64 18.28 -14.03 14.16
CA VAL A 64 17.30 -13.26 13.39
C VAL A 64 18.02 -12.39 12.37
N ILE A 65 17.62 -12.49 11.11
CA ILE A 65 18.07 -11.59 10.05
C ILE A 65 16.88 -10.73 9.62
N ALA A 66 17.07 -9.42 9.54
CA ALA A 66 16.09 -8.50 9.01
C ALA A 66 16.59 -7.80 7.76
N TRP A 67 15.71 -7.66 6.79
CA TRP A 67 15.92 -6.90 5.56
C TRP A 67 14.85 -5.84 5.40
N THR A 68 15.25 -4.71 4.84
CA THR A 68 14.32 -3.63 4.48
C THR A 68 14.45 -3.27 3.01
N ALA A 69 13.36 -2.74 2.47
CA ALA A 69 13.31 -2.15 1.14
C ALA A 69 12.25 -1.03 1.12
N ASP A 70 12.27 -0.20 0.10
CA ASP A 70 11.32 0.88 -0.09
C ASP A 70 10.36 0.59 -1.26
N ASP A 71 9.10 1.00 -1.14
CA ASP A 71 8.21 1.15 -2.28
C ASP A 71 8.45 2.53 -2.91
N PRO A 72 8.93 2.61 -4.16
CA PRO A 72 9.29 3.88 -4.78
C PRO A 72 8.09 4.81 -5.05
N ARG A 73 6.85 4.29 -4.99
CA ARG A 73 5.64 5.05 -5.33
C ARG A 73 5.12 5.93 -4.20
N ASN A 74 5.23 5.48 -2.95
CA ASN A 74 4.46 6.08 -1.84
C ASN A 74 5.25 6.20 -0.54
N GLY A 75 6.52 5.77 -0.52
CA GLY A 75 7.37 5.81 0.67
C GLY A 75 7.03 4.75 1.73
N ASP A 76 6.23 3.75 1.38
CA ASP A 76 6.05 2.56 2.21
C ASP A 76 7.37 1.79 2.31
N LYS A 77 7.52 1.05 3.39
CA LYS A 77 8.67 0.15 3.55
C LYS A 77 8.24 -1.30 3.60
N TYR A 78 9.07 -2.15 3.01
CA TYR A 78 9.00 -3.58 3.17
C TYR A 78 9.97 -4.02 4.25
N LEU A 79 9.50 -4.89 5.14
CA LEU A 79 10.29 -5.51 6.20
C LEU A 79 10.20 -7.02 6.05
N ALA A 80 11.33 -7.67 5.82
CA ALA A 80 11.44 -9.11 5.88
C ALA A 80 12.18 -9.53 7.16
N LEU A 81 11.64 -10.50 7.85
CA LEU A 81 12.23 -11.07 9.07
C LEU A 81 12.43 -12.56 8.86
N PHE A 82 13.63 -13.06 9.14
CA PHE A 82 14.01 -14.46 9.01
C PHE A 82 14.49 -14.98 10.36
N TYR A 83 14.04 -16.17 10.74
CA TYR A 83 14.58 -16.86 11.90
C TYR A 83 15.44 -18.05 11.42
N VAL A 84 16.76 -17.88 11.52
CA VAL A 84 17.79 -18.77 10.89
C VAL A 84 18.78 -19.34 11.90
N ASP A 85 18.34 -19.64 13.12
CA ASP A 85 19.25 -20.23 14.10
C ASP A 85 19.85 -21.52 13.53
N GLN A 86 21.18 -21.66 13.62
CA GLN A 86 21.91 -22.81 13.07
C GLN A 86 21.80 -24.07 13.94
N LYS A 87 21.23 -23.95 15.12
CA LYS A 87 21.07 -25.07 16.04
C LYS A 87 19.68 -25.67 15.88
N GLU A 88 19.64 -27.00 15.74
CA GLU A 88 18.37 -27.73 15.74
C GLU A 88 17.47 -27.31 16.91
N PRO A 89 16.16 -27.27 16.72
CA PRO A 89 15.23 -26.94 17.80
C PRO A 89 15.40 -27.94 18.95
N ARG A 90 15.87 -27.44 20.07
CA ARG A 90 15.97 -28.15 21.36
C ARG A 90 15.24 -27.32 22.40
N GLU A 91 15.13 -27.81 23.61
CA GLU A 91 14.49 -27.04 24.70
C GLU A 91 15.04 -25.63 24.90
N SER A 92 16.32 -25.40 24.50
CA SER A 92 16.98 -24.09 24.49
C SER A 92 16.71 -23.20 23.26
N HIS A 93 16.06 -23.72 22.22
CA HIS A 93 15.80 -23.01 20.95
C HIS A 93 14.33 -23.18 20.57
N PRO A 94 13.51 -22.15 20.76
CA PRO A 94 12.07 -22.27 20.53
C PRO A 94 11.76 -22.51 19.04
N ALA A 95 10.71 -23.28 18.78
CA ALA A 95 10.20 -23.54 17.44
C ALA A 95 9.67 -22.28 16.74
N ASN A 96 9.52 -21.18 17.46
CA ASN A 96 9.19 -19.86 16.95
C ASN A 96 9.80 -18.78 17.83
N ARG A 97 9.93 -17.58 17.28
CA ARG A 97 10.50 -16.44 17.99
C ARG A 97 9.68 -15.18 17.77
N LYS A 98 9.37 -14.50 18.86
CA LYS A 98 8.83 -13.14 18.81
C LYS A 98 9.98 -12.18 18.49
N VAL A 99 9.86 -11.45 17.39
CA VAL A 99 10.85 -10.48 16.93
C VAL A 99 10.27 -9.08 17.08
N THR A 100 10.82 -8.29 17.99
CA THR A 100 10.38 -6.91 18.21
C THR A 100 11.16 -5.96 17.32
N VAL A 101 10.44 -5.14 16.58
CA VAL A 101 10.95 -4.13 15.64
C VAL A 101 10.48 -2.75 16.09
N ASP A 102 11.40 -1.82 16.27
CA ASP A 102 11.03 -0.40 16.48
C ASP A 102 10.74 0.25 15.13
N LEU A 103 9.49 0.60 14.92
CA LEU A 103 9.03 1.24 13.67
C LEU A 103 9.61 2.65 13.47
N LYS A 104 10.11 3.30 14.53
CA LYS A 104 10.81 4.60 14.41
C LYS A 104 12.11 4.45 13.63
N GLU A 105 12.83 3.36 13.83
CA GLU A 105 14.08 3.09 13.11
C GLU A 105 13.84 2.89 11.60
N LEU A 106 12.60 2.52 11.23
CA LEU A 106 12.16 2.44 9.84
C LEU A 106 11.58 3.76 9.30
N GLY A 107 11.56 4.83 10.11
CA GLY A 107 11.05 6.14 9.73
C GLY A 107 9.55 6.37 10.04
N PHE A 108 8.93 5.50 10.85
CA PHE A 108 7.53 5.62 11.26
C PHE A 108 7.41 6.05 12.72
N GLY A 109 7.74 7.30 13.02
CA GLY A 109 7.70 7.86 14.38
C GLY A 109 6.30 8.13 14.96
N GLY A 110 5.25 7.70 14.28
CA GLY A 110 3.84 7.85 14.67
C GLY A 110 3.06 6.57 14.45
N ALA A 111 1.77 6.71 14.14
CA ALA A 111 0.95 5.55 13.81
C ALA A 111 1.33 4.99 12.43
N ALA A 112 1.60 3.69 12.38
CA ALA A 112 1.88 2.95 11.15
C ALA A 112 0.81 1.90 10.91
N LYS A 113 0.47 1.65 9.65
CA LYS A 113 -0.34 0.51 9.23
C LYS A 113 0.61 -0.61 8.81
N VAL A 114 0.39 -1.81 9.31
CA VAL A 114 1.18 -2.99 8.95
C VAL A 114 0.29 -4.00 8.23
N ARG A 115 0.77 -4.52 7.11
CA ARG A 115 0.14 -5.58 6.34
C ARG A 115 1.07 -6.79 6.23
N ASP A 116 0.56 -7.97 6.53
CA ASP A 116 1.23 -9.24 6.26
C ASP A 116 1.01 -9.59 4.78
N ILE A 117 2.10 -9.55 4.01
CA ILE A 117 2.08 -9.78 2.57
C ILE A 117 1.80 -11.25 2.23
N TRP A 118 2.35 -12.18 3.02
CA TRP A 118 2.13 -13.60 2.78
C TRP A 118 0.70 -14.03 3.01
N ARG A 119 0.03 -13.45 4.01
CA ARG A 119 -1.36 -13.76 4.35
C ARG A 119 -2.37 -12.86 3.67
N ASN A 120 -1.91 -11.84 2.91
CA ASN A 120 -2.76 -10.79 2.34
C ASN A 120 -3.66 -10.12 3.41
N GLN A 121 -3.13 -9.94 4.61
CA GLN A 121 -3.90 -9.51 5.78
C GLN A 121 -3.37 -8.19 6.35
N ASP A 122 -4.28 -7.24 6.54
CA ASP A 122 -4.00 -6.04 7.31
C ASP A 122 -3.97 -6.41 8.81
N LEU A 123 -2.83 -6.18 9.45
CA LEU A 123 -2.64 -6.45 10.88
C LEU A 123 -3.12 -5.29 11.77
N GLY A 124 -3.56 -4.19 11.15
CA GLY A 124 -4.10 -3.02 11.81
C GLY A 124 -3.13 -1.86 11.92
N ASN A 125 -3.50 -0.90 12.77
CA ASN A 125 -2.72 0.30 13.02
C ASN A 125 -1.96 0.17 14.34
N PHE A 126 -0.68 0.41 14.29
CA PHE A 126 0.20 0.44 15.44
C PHE A 126 0.41 1.91 15.83
N SER A 127 -0.20 2.33 16.94
CA SER A 127 -0.07 3.69 17.49
C SER A 127 1.18 3.85 18.35
N GLY A 128 1.79 2.73 18.75
CA GLY A 128 3.10 2.66 19.38
C GLY A 128 4.22 2.55 18.36
N THR A 129 5.44 2.39 18.87
CA THR A 129 6.62 2.24 18.01
C THR A 129 7.00 0.80 17.75
N GLU A 130 6.38 -0.16 18.43
CA GLU A 130 6.78 -1.56 18.38
C GLU A 130 5.82 -2.40 17.53
N PHE A 131 6.41 -3.18 16.63
CA PHE A 131 5.77 -4.28 15.92
C PHE A 131 6.47 -5.58 16.27
N SER A 132 5.74 -6.56 16.78
CA SER A 132 6.34 -7.76 17.37
C SER A 132 5.72 -9.05 16.80
N PRO A 133 5.98 -9.39 15.53
CA PRO A 133 5.50 -10.64 14.95
C PRO A 133 6.23 -11.86 15.53
N VAL A 134 5.58 -13.02 15.37
CA VAL A 134 6.17 -14.31 15.68
C VAL A 134 6.62 -14.99 14.39
N ILE A 135 7.90 -15.35 14.30
CA ILE A 135 8.50 -16.03 13.16
C ILE A 135 8.84 -17.46 13.55
N ASN A 136 8.40 -18.41 12.75
CA ASN A 136 8.71 -19.81 12.95
C ASN A 136 10.19 -20.10 12.67
N TYR A 137 10.72 -21.13 13.29
CA TYR A 137 12.06 -21.64 13.02
C TYR A 137 12.21 -21.97 11.55
N HIS A 138 13.31 -21.55 10.93
CA HIS A 138 13.55 -21.60 9.48
C HIS A 138 12.41 -20.99 8.63
N GLY A 139 11.68 -20.05 9.22
CA GLY A 139 10.59 -19.34 8.54
C GLY A 139 10.92 -17.88 8.28
N ALA A 140 10.02 -17.22 7.59
CA ALA A 140 10.09 -15.78 7.33
C ALA A 140 8.72 -15.11 7.38
N GLY A 141 8.73 -13.84 7.76
CA GLY A 141 7.61 -12.92 7.58
C GLY A 141 7.98 -11.81 6.61
N LEU A 142 7.04 -11.38 5.79
CA LEU A 142 7.19 -10.23 4.88
C LEU A 142 6.04 -9.27 5.10
N TYR A 143 6.38 -8.04 5.46
CA TYR A 143 5.41 -7.03 5.87
C TYR A 143 5.58 -5.76 5.05
N ARG A 144 4.46 -5.10 4.74
CA ARG A 144 4.45 -3.73 4.25
C ARG A 144 4.05 -2.81 5.39
N ILE A 145 4.87 -1.78 5.61
CA ILE A 145 4.67 -0.77 6.63
C ILE A 145 4.43 0.55 5.92
N SER A 146 3.26 1.14 6.18
CA SER A 146 2.83 2.40 5.59
C SER A 146 2.48 3.43 6.65
N LYS A 147 2.61 4.70 6.32
CA LYS A 147 2.11 5.76 7.20
C LYS A 147 0.60 5.60 7.34
N LYS A 148 0.10 5.71 8.55
CA LYS A 148 -1.34 5.90 8.73
C LYS A 148 -1.69 7.23 8.07
N LEU A 149 -2.41 7.19 6.98
CA LEU A 149 -3.01 8.38 6.43
C LEU A 149 -3.89 8.99 7.54
N LYS A 150 -3.65 10.24 7.89
CA LYS A 150 -4.65 11.01 8.62
C LYS A 150 -5.83 11.11 7.66
N VAL A 151 -6.84 10.30 7.88
CA VAL A 151 -8.11 10.54 7.21
C VAL A 151 -8.53 11.93 7.67
N GLN A 152 -8.47 12.87 6.76
CA GLN A 152 -8.99 14.21 7.03
C GLN A 152 -10.50 14.02 7.16
N THR A 153 -11.00 14.22 8.37
CA THR A 153 -12.43 14.09 8.68
C THR A 153 -13.22 15.33 8.25
N ASN A 154 -12.62 16.20 7.45
CA ASN A 154 -13.26 17.40 6.95
C ASN A 154 -14.10 17.04 5.73
N ASN A 155 -15.28 16.53 5.99
CA ASN A 155 -16.35 16.42 5.00
C ASN A 155 -17.27 17.65 5.10
N PRO A 156 -17.72 18.19 3.97
CA PRO A 156 -17.41 17.78 2.60
C PRO A 156 -15.97 18.12 2.18
N ILE A 157 -15.45 17.42 1.17
CA ILE A 157 -14.11 17.67 0.59
C ILE A 157 -13.97 19.11 0.12
N ILE A 158 -15.02 19.64 -0.51
CA ILE A 158 -15.14 21.02 -0.98
C ILE A 158 -16.01 21.77 0.02
N GLN A 159 -15.46 22.82 0.63
CA GLN A 159 -16.12 23.61 1.67
C GLN A 159 -16.30 25.08 1.28
N THR A 160 -15.80 25.47 0.14
CA THR A 160 -15.74 26.87 -0.32
C THR A 160 -16.81 27.23 -1.33
N LYS A 161 -17.46 26.23 -1.92
CA LYS A 161 -18.47 26.40 -3.00
C LYS A 161 -19.54 25.31 -2.88
N TYR A 162 -20.73 25.60 -3.35
CA TYR A 162 -21.76 24.57 -3.53
C TYR A 162 -21.48 23.76 -4.77
N THR A 163 -21.33 22.45 -4.60
CA THR A 163 -20.99 21.51 -5.68
C THR A 163 -21.92 20.31 -5.68
N ALA A 164 -22.18 19.78 -6.87
CA ALA A 164 -22.97 18.59 -7.09
C ALA A 164 -22.30 17.68 -8.15
N ASP A 165 -22.84 16.47 -8.30
CA ASP A 165 -22.52 15.51 -9.36
C ASP A 165 -21.00 15.27 -9.53
N PRO A 166 -20.29 14.77 -8.51
CA PRO A 166 -18.87 14.58 -8.60
C PRO A 166 -18.50 13.48 -9.57
N ALA A 167 -17.59 13.78 -10.53
CA ALA A 167 -17.02 12.84 -11.49
C ALA A 167 -15.52 12.68 -11.26
N PRO A 168 -15.09 11.65 -10.53
CA PRO A 168 -13.67 11.41 -10.28
C PRO A 168 -13.01 10.65 -11.44
N MET A 169 -11.76 11.03 -11.76
CA MET A 169 -10.88 10.34 -12.70
C MET A 169 -9.50 10.22 -12.09
N VAL A 170 -8.82 9.11 -12.31
CA VAL A 170 -7.41 8.94 -11.91
C VAL A 170 -6.52 8.90 -13.14
N HIS A 171 -5.52 9.76 -13.17
CA HIS A 171 -4.50 9.77 -14.20
C HIS A 171 -3.13 10.14 -13.61
N ASN A 172 -2.09 9.35 -13.93
CA ASN A 172 -0.73 9.55 -13.43
C ASN A 172 -0.66 9.80 -11.91
N ASP A 173 -1.25 8.89 -11.11
CA ASP A 173 -1.30 8.94 -9.65
C ASP A 173 -1.96 10.20 -9.06
N THR A 174 -2.70 10.94 -9.87
CA THR A 174 -3.46 12.11 -9.46
C THR A 174 -4.94 11.85 -9.65
N VAL A 175 -5.72 12.16 -8.63
CA VAL A 175 -7.18 12.17 -8.71
C VAL A 175 -7.62 13.53 -9.21
N PHE A 176 -8.39 13.54 -10.28
CA PHE A 176 -9.09 14.70 -10.83
C PHE A 176 -10.55 14.56 -10.45
N LEU A 177 -11.08 15.54 -9.73
CA LEU A 177 -12.48 15.58 -9.33
C LEU A 177 -13.17 16.74 -10.03
N TYR A 178 -13.96 16.41 -11.02
CA TYR A 178 -14.84 17.39 -11.65
C TYR A 178 -16.17 17.46 -10.88
N SER A 179 -16.77 18.63 -10.83
CA SER A 179 -18.09 18.82 -10.22
C SER A 179 -18.85 19.94 -10.90
N SER A 180 -20.17 19.85 -10.90
CA SER A 180 -21.04 20.97 -11.22
C SER A 180 -20.91 22.04 -10.12
N HIS A 181 -21.06 23.31 -10.49
CA HIS A 181 -21.08 24.44 -9.57
C HIS A 181 -22.50 24.97 -9.45
N ASP A 182 -23.11 24.80 -8.27
CA ASP A 182 -24.33 25.51 -7.92
C ASP A 182 -23.98 26.98 -7.60
N ASP A 183 -24.59 27.90 -8.32
CA ASP A 183 -24.36 29.35 -8.13
C ASP A 183 -24.73 29.76 -6.70
N ASP A 184 -23.76 30.26 -5.95
CA ASP A 184 -23.86 30.56 -4.52
C ASP A 184 -24.96 31.56 -4.19
N ASN A 185 -25.40 32.38 -5.15
CA ASN A 185 -26.41 33.43 -4.98
C ASN A 185 -27.74 33.14 -5.68
N ALA A 186 -27.86 31.97 -6.31
CA ALA A 186 -29.08 31.63 -7.04
C ALA A 186 -30.24 31.24 -6.11
N LYS A 187 -31.45 31.52 -6.57
CA LYS A 187 -32.66 30.95 -5.97
C LYS A 187 -33.04 29.67 -6.71
N GLY A 188 -32.60 28.51 -6.16
CA GLY A 188 -32.80 27.20 -6.74
C GLY A 188 -31.53 26.71 -7.47
N PHE A 189 -31.65 25.63 -8.21
CA PHE A 189 -30.51 24.99 -8.90
C PHE A 189 -30.15 25.77 -10.16
N VAL A 190 -29.03 26.49 -10.13
CA VAL A 190 -28.49 27.21 -11.26
C VAL A 190 -27.02 26.82 -11.45
N MET A 191 -26.75 26.04 -12.48
CA MET A 191 -25.43 25.50 -12.78
C MET A 191 -24.98 26.01 -14.14
N ARG A 192 -23.93 26.81 -14.19
CA ARG A 192 -23.37 27.42 -15.40
C ARG A 192 -21.94 27.02 -15.68
N GLU A 193 -21.30 26.35 -14.73
CA GLU A 193 -19.87 26.12 -14.73
C GLU A 193 -19.52 24.76 -14.15
N TRP A 194 -18.39 24.22 -14.58
CA TRP A 194 -17.79 23.03 -13.99
C TRP A 194 -16.46 23.38 -13.34
N LEU A 195 -16.25 22.82 -12.16
CA LEU A 195 -15.06 23.01 -11.35
C LEU A 195 -14.15 21.80 -11.44
N LEU A 196 -12.85 22.02 -11.20
CA LEU A 196 -11.87 20.95 -11.07
C LEU A 196 -11.09 21.07 -9.77
N TYR A 197 -10.96 19.96 -9.09
CA TYR A 197 -10.08 19.76 -7.95
C TYR A 197 -9.15 18.60 -8.22
N THR A 198 -7.89 18.70 -7.74
CA THR A 198 -6.94 17.60 -7.88
C THR A 198 -6.32 17.23 -6.54
N SER A 199 -5.99 15.94 -6.38
CA SER A 199 -5.27 15.44 -5.21
C SER A 199 -4.40 14.24 -5.58
N THR A 200 -3.23 14.14 -4.95
CA THR A 200 -2.36 12.96 -5.04
C THR A 200 -2.44 12.06 -3.81
N ASP A 201 -3.17 12.47 -2.78
CA ASP A 201 -3.27 11.76 -1.50
C ASP A 201 -4.70 11.63 -0.96
N MET A 202 -5.70 12.15 -1.68
CA MET A 202 -7.12 12.19 -1.29
C MET A 202 -7.41 12.98 0.00
N VAL A 203 -6.42 13.72 0.49
CA VAL A 203 -6.48 14.50 1.73
C VAL A 203 -6.33 15.99 1.44
N ASN A 204 -5.28 16.32 0.68
CA ASN A 204 -4.98 17.69 0.29
C ASN A 204 -5.47 17.90 -1.14
N TRP A 205 -6.36 18.87 -1.31
CA TRP A 205 -6.97 19.17 -2.61
C TRP A 205 -6.55 20.54 -3.11
N THR A 206 -6.20 20.61 -4.37
CA THR A 206 -5.94 21.84 -5.08
C THR A 206 -7.19 22.27 -5.86
N ASP A 207 -7.72 23.45 -5.58
CA ASP A 207 -8.82 24.06 -6.35
C ASP A 207 -8.26 24.75 -7.59
N HIS A 208 -8.66 24.28 -8.75
CA HIS A 208 -8.30 24.88 -10.06
C HIS A 208 -9.36 25.87 -10.57
N GLY A 209 -10.45 26.04 -9.81
CA GLY A 209 -11.56 26.92 -10.19
C GLY A 209 -12.40 26.35 -11.34
N VAL A 210 -12.95 27.25 -12.12
CA VAL A 210 -13.79 26.94 -13.28
C VAL A 210 -12.91 26.44 -14.43
N VAL A 211 -13.19 25.26 -14.94
CA VAL A 211 -12.46 24.66 -16.07
C VAL A 211 -13.28 24.57 -17.32
N ALA A 212 -14.59 24.67 -17.22
CA ALA A 212 -15.50 24.81 -18.36
C ALA A 212 -16.76 25.59 -17.93
N SER A 213 -17.37 26.28 -18.87
CA SER A 213 -18.56 27.09 -18.64
C SER A 213 -19.49 27.00 -19.84
N LEU A 214 -20.79 27.18 -19.62
CA LEU A 214 -21.76 27.31 -20.72
C LEU A 214 -21.38 28.42 -21.74
N LYS A 215 -20.60 29.42 -21.33
CA LYS A 215 -20.09 30.50 -22.22
C LYS A 215 -19.14 29.97 -23.29
N ASP A 216 -18.51 28.83 -23.06
CA ASP A 216 -17.54 28.24 -23.99
C ASP A 216 -18.24 27.59 -25.19
N PHE A 217 -19.57 27.38 -25.09
CA PHE A 217 -20.38 26.72 -26.09
C PHE A 217 -21.36 27.71 -26.75
N LYS A 218 -21.03 28.21 -27.94
CA LYS A 218 -21.83 29.24 -28.66
C LYS A 218 -23.27 28.83 -29.01
N TRP A 219 -23.57 27.54 -28.95
CA TRP A 219 -24.86 26.95 -29.27
C TRP A 219 -25.76 26.69 -28.07
N VAL A 220 -25.26 26.97 -26.86
CA VAL A 220 -25.99 26.74 -25.58
C VAL A 220 -26.34 28.11 -24.97
N PRO A 221 -27.58 28.32 -24.47
CA PRO A 221 -27.91 29.49 -23.66
C PRO A 221 -27.08 29.54 -22.38
N TYR A 222 -26.61 30.72 -22.00
CA TYR A 222 -25.92 30.93 -20.73
C TYR A 222 -26.95 31.23 -19.63
N ASP A 223 -27.74 30.23 -19.23
CA ASP A 223 -28.74 30.38 -18.18
C ASP A 223 -28.64 29.29 -17.12
N ASN A 224 -28.74 28.04 -17.50
CA ASN A 224 -28.66 26.89 -16.64
C ASN A 224 -28.41 25.63 -17.48
N GLY A 225 -27.79 24.60 -16.91
CA GLY A 225 -27.61 23.31 -17.61
C GLY A 225 -26.18 22.74 -17.59
N ALA A 226 -25.23 23.35 -16.88
CA ALA A 226 -23.90 22.76 -16.63
C ALA A 226 -23.98 21.67 -15.56
N TRP A 227 -24.74 20.64 -15.87
CA TRP A 227 -25.01 19.51 -14.98
C TRP A 227 -23.93 18.42 -15.18
N ALA A 228 -23.82 17.52 -14.23
CA ALA A 228 -23.02 16.30 -14.25
C ALA A 228 -21.83 16.30 -15.27
N PRO A 229 -20.63 16.65 -14.88
CA PRO A 229 -19.44 16.69 -15.74
C PRO A 229 -19.07 15.32 -16.28
#